data_8636d0ab2502316df1c6448e6c06ea48
#
_entry.id   8636d0ab2502316df1c6448e6c06ea48
#
_cell.length_a   1.000
_cell.length_b   1.000
_cell.length_c   1.000
_cell.angle_alpha   90.00
_cell.angle_beta   90.00
_cell.angle_gamma   90.00
#
_symmetry.space_group_name_H-M   'P 1'
#
loop_
_entity.id
_entity.type
_entity.pdbx_description
1 polymer ?
#
loop_
_entity_poly.entity_id
_entity_poly.type
_entity_poly.pdbx_seq_one_letter_code
_entity_poly.pdbx_strand_id
1 'polypeptide(L)'
;MTTAATNLTFKSGICLYAGQRPNEYLIGTLRRRISLNNENAPAIYYAFKRGATNADIAASFSLTAEELSELLEELHACEFLETQVSAIQISERFISNISERAAKSSDHSKDASFAQIKKRIQPELTVSRWLPNVLDSGISKVSARQSAHIEISGYSRAAQHLFAALIASGVTNTQFAPSFRRGNELISDLEIIGGYITATDIGQVFTAVSTNKSKSLALFPSTKVESAQELPNDFTEKVIKIHFGEIDPVILGLWMSSGQEHLIISEISGGYLTISPIVKPGQSPCSRCCELTVAAQSGATLLEGAVIKDEMPVAGANYLAGLLASEIIRLVDTGFCTLSTAAISIDLLDICNTKHIAISRHPMCGCGWH
;
A
#
# COMPACT_ATOMS: atom_id res chain seq x y z
N MET A 1 13.49 14.00 -34.24
CA MET A 1 12.40 14.01 -33.23
C MET A 1 12.79 15.03 -32.20
N THR A 2 12.17 16.19 -32.18
CA THR A 2 12.40 17.28 -31.24
C THR A 2 11.90 16.84 -29.88
N THR A 3 12.81 16.46 -28.99
CA THR A 3 12.51 16.22 -27.58
C THR A 3 12.01 17.54 -26.98
N ALA A 4 10.72 17.61 -26.70
CA ALA A 4 10.15 18.69 -25.93
C ALA A 4 11.00 18.79 -24.63
N ALA A 5 11.49 19.99 -24.33
CA ALA A 5 12.28 20.25 -23.14
C ALA A 5 11.41 19.96 -21.89
N THR A 6 11.56 18.77 -21.35
CA THR A 6 10.85 18.36 -20.13
C THR A 6 11.51 19.11 -18.99
N ASN A 7 10.79 20.02 -18.37
CA ASN A 7 11.26 20.73 -17.17
C ASN A 7 11.34 19.71 -16.02
N LEU A 8 12.55 19.39 -15.60
CA LEU A 8 12.83 18.54 -14.46
C LEU A 8 12.92 19.39 -13.20
N THR A 9 12.42 18.87 -12.11
CA THR A 9 12.55 19.50 -10.78
C THR A 9 12.91 18.43 -9.76
N PHE A 10 13.42 18.84 -8.62
CA PHE A 10 13.66 17.91 -7.54
C PHE A 10 12.36 17.38 -6.94
N LYS A 11 12.34 16.07 -6.67
CA LYS A 11 11.29 15.47 -5.85
C LYS A 11 11.20 16.18 -4.50
N SER A 12 9.98 16.31 -3.99
CA SER A 12 9.77 16.86 -2.64
C SER A 12 10.52 16.02 -1.61
N GLY A 13 11.26 16.67 -0.72
CA GLY A 13 12.11 16.02 0.28
C GLY A 13 13.59 15.98 -0.08
N ILE A 14 13.97 16.37 -1.30
CA ILE A 14 15.37 16.62 -1.63
C ILE A 14 15.80 17.93 -0.98
N CYS A 15 16.90 17.87 -0.23
CA CYS A 15 17.49 19.00 0.49
C CYS A 15 18.95 19.21 0.08
N LEU A 16 19.43 20.42 0.29
CA LEU A 16 20.83 20.78 0.19
C LEU A 16 21.44 20.78 1.60
N TYR A 17 22.59 20.13 1.74
CA TYR A 17 23.36 20.08 2.98
C TYR A 17 24.76 20.62 2.74
N ALA A 18 25.34 21.28 3.74
CA ALA A 18 26.77 21.59 3.76
C ALA A 18 27.56 20.31 4.06
N GLY A 19 28.64 20.07 3.32
CA GLY A 19 29.57 18.99 3.57
C GLY A 19 30.55 19.32 4.72
N GLN A 20 31.53 18.46 4.93
CA GLN A 20 32.55 18.65 5.95
C GLN A 20 33.71 19.54 5.49
N ARG A 21 33.89 19.71 4.17
CA ARG A 21 34.92 20.50 3.55
C ARG A 21 34.37 21.85 3.07
N PRO A 22 35.19 22.89 2.99
CA PRO A 22 34.78 24.14 2.34
C PRO A 22 34.32 23.90 0.90
N ASN A 23 33.18 24.48 0.52
CA ASN A 23 32.56 24.35 -0.80
C ASN A 23 32.10 22.92 -1.17
N GLU A 24 32.04 22.00 -0.22
CA GLU A 24 31.43 20.71 -0.39
C GLU A 24 29.95 20.82 -0.04
N TYR A 25 29.10 20.42 -0.98
CA TYR A 25 27.65 20.39 -0.79
C TYR A 25 27.12 18.99 -1.09
N LEU A 26 26.12 18.58 -0.32
CA LEU A 26 25.45 17.31 -0.51
C LEU A 26 23.99 17.57 -0.87
N ILE A 27 23.52 16.98 -1.97
CA ILE A 27 22.14 17.06 -2.42
C ILE A 27 21.48 15.68 -2.21
N GLY A 28 20.31 15.66 -1.60
CA GLY A 28 19.57 14.40 -1.43
C GLY A 28 18.66 14.36 -0.22
N THR A 29 18.49 13.14 0.30
CA THR A 29 17.71 12.85 1.52
C THR A 29 18.64 12.44 2.66
N LEU A 30 18.06 12.15 3.84
CA LEU A 30 18.85 11.60 4.95
C LEU A 30 19.45 10.21 4.62
N ARG A 31 18.85 9.45 3.69
CA ARG A 31 19.27 8.09 3.34
C ARG A 31 20.26 8.03 2.18
N ARG A 32 20.13 8.92 1.21
CA ARG A 32 20.92 8.92 -0.03
C ARG A 32 21.29 10.36 -0.37
N ARG A 33 22.56 10.63 -0.61
CA ARG A 33 23.09 11.93 -0.97
C ARG A 33 24.15 11.78 -2.04
N ILE A 34 24.25 12.76 -2.92
CA ILE A 34 25.38 12.92 -3.84
C ILE A 34 26.20 14.13 -3.39
N SER A 35 27.51 14.08 -3.59
CA SER A 35 28.42 15.20 -3.31
C SER A 35 28.55 16.05 -4.55
N LEU A 36 28.37 17.34 -4.41
CA LEU A 36 28.60 18.33 -5.47
C LEU A 36 29.71 19.28 -5.02
N ASN A 37 30.92 19.06 -5.51
CA ASN A 37 32.10 19.86 -5.21
C ASN A 37 32.17 21.07 -6.16
N ASN A 38 31.19 21.95 -6.07
CA ASN A 38 31.06 23.12 -6.91
C ASN A 38 30.56 24.30 -6.06
N GLU A 39 31.22 25.42 -6.13
CA GLU A 39 30.83 26.66 -5.40
C GLU A 39 29.42 27.14 -5.78
N ASN A 40 28.96 26.80 -7.00
CA ASN A 40 27.65 27.14 -7.50
C ASN A 40 26.56 26.11 -7.10
N ALA A 41 26.91 25.04 -6.36
CA ALA A 41 25.99 23.99 -5.99
C ALA A 41 24.69 24.48 -5.35
N PRO A 42 24.70 25.46 -4.43
CA PRO A 42 23.45 26.02 -3.89
C PRO A 42 22.58 26.67 -4.94
N ALA A 43 23.17 27.41 -5.86
CA ALA A 43 22.42 28.10 -6.91
C ALA A 43 21.86 27.13 -7.94
N ILE A 44 22.61 26.08 -8.30
CA ILE A 44 22.16 24.98 -9.15
C ILE A 44 20.99 24.24 -8.49
N TYR A 45 21.09 23.91 -7.20
CA TYR A 45 20.01 23.29 -6.44
C TYR A 45 18.72 24.12 -6.49
N TYR A 46 18.83 25.44 -6.24
CA TYR A 46 17.65 26.30 -6.28
C TYR A 46 17.09 26.50 -7.69
N ALA A 47 17.92 26.43 -8.72
CA ALA A 47 17.47 26.46 -10.11
C ALA A 47 16.61 25.24 -10.45
N PHE A 48 17.08 24.02 -10.13
CA PHE A 48 16.26 22.80 -10.27
C PHE A 48 14.98 22.85 -9.45
N LYS A 49 15.06 23.31 -8.21
CA LYS A 49 13.89 23.40 -7.32
C LYS A 49 12.81 24.35 -7.86
N ARG A 50 13.21 25.37 -8.63
CA ARG A 50 12.27 26.30 -9.31
C ARG A 50 11.80 25.80 -10.67
N GLY A 51 12.31 24.66 -11.14
CA GLY A 51 11.96 24.10 -12.45
C GLY A 51 12.61 24.84 -13.62
N ALA A 52 13.83 25.38 -13.44
CA ALA A 52 14.61 25.95 -14.53
C ALA A 52 14.91 24.87 -15.59
N THR A 53 14.98 25.27 -16.85
CA THR A 53 15.34 24.34 -17.91
C THR A 53 16.82 23.96 -17.85
N ASN A 54 17.18 22.81 -18.38
CA ASN A 54 18.58 22.39 -18.46
C ASN A 54 19.45 23.41 -19.20
N ALA A 55 18.90 24.07 -20.25
CA ALA A 55 19.57 25.13 -20.98
C ALA A 55 19.82 26.36 -20.12
N ASP A 56 18.84 26.77 -19.29
CA ASP A 56 18.99 27.89 -18.39
C ASP A 56 20.03 27.61 -17.29
N ILE A 57 20.09 26.37 -16.80
CA ILE A 57 21.08 25.94 -15.82
C ILE A 57 22.48 25.96 -16.42
N ALA A 58 22.68 25.36 -17.61
CA ALA A 58 23.95 25.36 -18.31
C ALA A 58 24.45 26.79 -18.55
N ALA A 59 23.59 27.68 -19.07
CA ALA A 59 23.95 29.06 -19.37
C ALA A 59 24.25 29.89 -18.11
N SER A 60 23.43 29.69 -17.05
CA SER A 60 23.56 30.48 -15.81
C SER A 60 24.81 30.13 -14.99
N PHE A 61 25.28 28.87 -15.07
CA PHE A 61 26.40 28.38 -14.27
C PHE A 61 27.62 27.99 -15.10
N SER A 62 27.61 28.34 -16.38
CA SER A 62 28.72 28.07 -17.34
C SER A 62 29.13 26.60 -17.34
N LEU A 63 28.17 25.69 -17.19
CA LEU A 63 28.41 24.25 -17.25
C LEU A 63 28.57 23.83 -18.71
N THR A 64 29.55 22.99 -18.97
CA THR A 64 29.66 22.31 -20.25
C THR A 64 28.51 21.31 -20.41
N ALA A 65 28.24 20.92 -21.65
CA ALA A 65 27.22 19.89 -21.93
C ALA A 65 27.55 18.55 -21.25
N GLU A 66 28.84 18.23 -21.13
CA GLU A 66 29.32 17.01 -20.47
C GLU A 66 29.08 17.06 -18.96
N GLU A 67 29.51 18.17 -18.30
CA GLU A 67 29.29 18.34 -16.86
C GLU A 67 27.80 18.34 -16.47
N LEU A 68 26.95 18.94 -17.29
CA LEU A 68 25.49 18.91 -17.06
C LEU A 68 24.93 17.50 -17.26
N SER A 69 25.41 16.76 -18.28
CA SER A 69 24.97 15.38 -18.53
C SER A 69 25.35 14.46 -17.38
N GLU A 70 26.58 14.54 -16.89
CA GLU A 70 27.05 13.76 -15.74
C GLU A 70 26.20 14.05 -14.48
N LEU A 71 25.96 15.33 -14.20
CA LEU A 71 25.11 15.73 -13.07
C LEU A 71 23.68 15.17 -13.20
N LEU A 72 23.10 15.26 -14.39
CA LEU A 72 21.74 14.73 -14.63
C LEU A 72 21.69 13.20 -14.52
N GLU A 73 22.72 12.51 -14.98
CA GLU A 73 22.84 11.07 -14.85
C GLU A 73 22.93 10.63 -13.38
N GLU A 74 23.74 11.32 -12.57
CA GLU A 74 23.82 11.07 -11.12
C GLU A 74 22.49 11.33 -10.42
N LEU A 75 21.84 12.47 -10.71
CA LEU A 75 20.56 12.81 -10.15
C LEU A 75 19.46 11.82 -10.54
N HIS A 76 19.50 11.32 -11.78
CA HIS A 76 18.60 10.29 -12.28
C HIS A 76 18.88 8.92 -11.63
N ALA A 77 20.13 8.51 -11.54
CA ALA A 77 20.53 7.25 -10.89
C ALA A 77 20.11 7.22 -9.41
N CYS A 78 20.07 8.40 -8.77
CA CYS A 78 19.57 8.56 -7.41
C CYS A 78 18.04 8.73 -7.31
N GLU A 79 17.35 8.82 -8.45
CA GLU A 79 15.90 9.06 -8.53
C GLU A 79 15.45 10.37 -7.84
N PHE A 80 16.28 11.41 -7.90
CA PHE A 80 16.01 12.69 -7.25
C PHE A 80 15.14 13.62 -8.08
N LEU A 81 14.97 13.36 -9.37
CA LEU A 81 14.26 14.22 -10.30
C LEU A 81 12.84 13.70 -10.58
N GLU A 82 11.94 14.64 -10.82
CA GLU A 82 10.59 14.40 -11.32
C GLU A 82 10.23 15.43 -12.39
N THR A 83 9.29 15.11 -13.26
CA THR A 83 8.73 16.06 -14.21
C THR A 83 7.78 16.99 -13.48
N GLN A 84 7.79 18.26 -13.85
CA GLN A 84 6.82 19.20 -13.31
C GLN A 84 5.43 18.85 -13.85
N VAL A 85 4.65 18.13 -13.04
CA VAL A 85 3.28 17.75 -13.38
C VAL A 85 2.37 18.92 -13.06
N SER A 86 1.86 19.58 -14.11
CA SER A 86 1.02 20.77 -13.98
C SER A 86 -0.39 20.47 -13.45
N ALA A 87 -0.88 19.23 -13.50
CA ALA A 87 -2.16 18.83 -12.95
C ALA A 87 -2.21 17.33 -12.62
N ILE A 88 -2.91 16.99 -11.55
CA ILE A 88 -3.30 15.62 -11.24
C ILE A 88 -4.29 15.19 -12.31
N GLN A 89 -3.91 14.24 -13.17
CA GLN A 89 -4.84 13.64 -14.11
C GLN A 89 -5.75 12.68 -13.31
N ILE A 90 -6.94 13.18 -13.01
CA ILE A 90 -7.99 12.38 -12.37
C ILE A 90 -8.78 11.72 -13.50
N SER A 91 -9.04 10.40 -13.42
CA SER A 91 -9.77 9.69 -14.46
C SER A 91 -11.15 10.31 -14.70
N GLU A 92 -11.65 10.28 -15.94
CA GLU A 92 -12.98 10.80 -16.29
C GLU A 92 -14.10 10.12 -15.48
N ARG A 93 -13.97 8.83 -15.17
CA ARG A 93 -14.86 8.11 -14.25
C ARG A 93 -14.92 8.75 -12.87
N PHE A 94 -13.81 9.22 -12.38
CA PHE A 94 -13.71 9.89 -11.09
C PHE A 94 -14.39 11.28 -11.13
N ILE A 95 -14.21 12.00 -12.23
CA ILE A 95 -14.84 13.31 -12.46
C ILE A 95 -16.36 13.19 -12.52
N SER A 96 -16.90 12.17 -13.22
CA SER A 96 -18.35 11.95 -13.30
C SER A 96 -18.96 11.62 -11.93
N ASN A 97 -18.29 10.79 -11.13
CA ASN A 97 -18.77 10.43 -9.78
C ASN A 97 -18.77 11.60 -8.79
N ILE A 98 -17.78 12.51 -8.89
CA ILE A 98 -17.79 13.77 -8.11
C ILE A 98 -18.95 14.66 -8.56
N SER A 99 -19.18 14.74 -9.87
CA SER A 99 -20.25 15.55 -10.43
C SER A 99 -21.63 15.07 -9.97
N GLU A 100 -21.87 13.77 -9.90
CA GLU A 100 -23.12 13.20 -9.38
C GLU A 100 -23.30 13.46 -7.87
N ARG A 101 -22.20 13.41 -7.08
CA ARG A 101 -22.26 13.71 -5.64
C ARG A 101 -22.50 15.20 -5.39
N ALA A 102 -21.84 16.08 -6.14
CA ALA A 102 -22.06 17.53 -6.05
C ALA A 102 -23.49 17.93 -6.46
N ALA A 103 -24.08 17.23 -7.42
CA ALA A 103 -25.46 17.45 -7.84
C ALA A 103 -26.49 17.03 -6.77
N LYS A 104 -26.13 16.08 -5.90
CA LYS A 104 -26.99 15.61 -4.78
C LYS A 104 -26.80 16.41 -3.49
N SER A 105 -25.78 17.25 -3.40
CA SER A 105 -25.44 18.09 -2.25
C SER A 105 -25.64 19.54 -2.63
N SER A 106 -26.61 20.21 -2.04
CA SER A 106 -26.95 21.61 -2.33
C SER A 106 -25.88 22.65 -1.96
N ASP A 107 -24.76 22.22 -1.35
CA ASP A 107 -23.84 23.15 -0.65
C ASP A 107 -22.37 23.09 -1.07
N HIS A 108 -21.96 22.24 -2.01
CA HIS A 108 -20.54 22.14 -2.39
C HIS A 108 -20.34 22.30 -3.90
N SER A 109 -19.59 23.35 -4.27
CA SER A 109 -19.13 23.53 -5.65
C SER A 109 -18.20 22.35 -6.05
N LYS A 110 -18.20 21.99 -7.35
CA LYS A 110 -17.29 20.97 -7.91
C LYS A 110 -15.83 21.25 -7.54
N ASP A 111 -15.42 22.50 -7.56
CA ASP A 111 -14.05 22.94 -7.25
C ASP A 111 -13.66 22.66 -5.80
N ALA A 112 -14.59 22.84 -4.83
CA ALA A 112 -14.33 22.52 -3.44
C ALA A 112 -14.12 21.00 -3.23
N SER A 113 -14.89 20.16 -3.93
CA SER A 113 -14.74 18.70 -3.88
C SER A 113 -13.39 18.26 -4.46
N PHE A 114 -12.95 18.83 -5.57
CA PHE A 114 -11.64 18.58 -6.17
C PHE A 114 -10.49 19.01 -5.25
N ALA A 115 -10.59 20.18 -4.62
CA ALA A 115 -9.60 20.67 -3.68
C ALA A 115 -9.46 19.74 -2.46
N GLN A 116 -10.56 19.20 -1.94
CA GLN A 116 -10.56 18.24 -0.84
C GLN A 116 -9.86 16.93 -1.23
N ILE A 117 -10.15 16.39 -2.41
CA ILE A 117 -9.52 15.17 -2.90
C ILE A 117 -8.01 15.38 -3.09
N LYS A 118 -7.62 16.49 -3.70
CA LYS A 118 -6.21 16.86 -3.87
C LYS A 118 -5.48 16.89 -2.52
N LYS A 119 -6.11 17.47 -1.48
CA LYS A 119 -5.55 17.47 -0.12
C LYS A 119 -5.43 16.08 0.47
N ARG A 120 -6.39 15.18 0.21
CA ARG A 120 -6.37 13.79 0.73
C ARG A 120 -5.35 12.91 -0.02
N ILE A 121 -5.11 13.15 -1.30
CA ILE A 121 -4.10 12.43 -2.09
C ILE A 121 -2.68 12.84 -1.68
N GLN A 122 -2.47 14.09 -1.30
CA GLN A 122 -1.14 14.63 -1.03
C GLN A 122 -0.29 13.80 -0.04
N PRO A 123 -0.80 13.30 1.10
CA PRO A 123 -0.06 12.41 2.00
C PRO A 123 0.36 11.10 1.34
N GLU A 124 -0.49 10.51 0.50
CA GLU A 124 -0.23 9.25 -0.18
C GLU A 124 0.93 9.36 -1.18
N LEU A 125 1.13 10.53 -1.78
CA LEU A 125 2.24 10.80 -2.69
C LEU A 125 3.60 10.81 -1.96
N THR A 126 3.62 10.98 -0.64
CA THR A 126 4.86 11.05 0.14
C THR A 126 5.74 9.82 -0.03
N VAL A 127 5.15 8.64 -0.14
CA VAL A 127 5.87 7.37 -0.36
C VAL A 127 5.92 7.02 -1.84
N SER A 128 4.78 7.16 -2.55
CA SER A 128 4.66 6.72 -3.95
C SER A 128 5.64 7.42 -4.90
N ARG A 129 6.01 8.68 -4.64
CA ARG A 129 7.02 9.40 -5.44
C ARG A 129 8.42 8.80 -5.38
N TRP A 130 8.74 8.04 -4.31
CA TRP A 130 10.05 7.41 -4.11
C TRP A 130 10.12 5.99 -4.64
N LEU A 131 9.05 5.51 -5.26
CA LEU A 131 9.07 4.22 -5.93
C LEU A 131 9.94 4.28 -7.20
N PRO A 132 10.58 3.16 -7.59
CA PRO A 132 11.43 3.11 -8.77
C PRO A 132 10.71 3.60 -10.04
N ASN A 133 11.44 4.36 -10.88
CA ASN A 133 10.97 4.88 -12.16
C ASN A 133 9.73 5.78 -12.10
N VAL A 134 9.46 6.41 -10.95
CA VAL A 134 8.35 7.34 -10.81
C VAL A 134 8.84 8.77 -11.08
N LEU A 135 8.28 9.38 -12.12
CA LEU A 135 8.59 10.76 -12.56
C LEU A 135 7.41 11.74 -12.38
N ASP A 136 6.23 11.25 -12.07
CA ASP A 136 4.97 12.01 -11.98
C ASP A 136 4.54 12.30 -10.54
N SER A 137 5.46 12.42 -9.63
CA SER A 137 5.19 12.57 -8.18
C SER A 137 4.42 11.40 -7.55
N GLY A 138 4.28 10.26 -8.23
CA GLY A 138 3.56 9.09 -7.75
C GLY A 138 2.05 9.09 -8.00
N ILE A 139 1.56 10.06 -8.77
CA ILE A 139 0.12 10.21 -9.04
C ILE A 139 -0.46 9.01 -9.79
N SER A 140 0.24 8.50 -10.80
CA SER A 140 -0.18 7.32 -11.55
C SER A 140 -0.27 6.08 -10.65
N LYS A 141 0.68 5.93 -9.72
CA LYS A 141 0.69 4.81 -8.76
C LYS A 141 -0.53 4.86 -7.84
N VAL A 142 -0.78 6.01 -7.20
CA VAL A 142 -1.95 6.17 -6.32
C VAL A 142 -3.26 6.00 -7.08
N SER A 143 -3.34 6.51 -8.31
CA SER A 143 -4.52 6.32 -9.17
C SER A 143 -4.75 4.86 -9.54
N ALA A 144 -3.68 4.11 -9.84
CA ALA A 144 -3.76 2.69 -10.21
C ALA A 144 -4.25 1.79 -9.06
N ARG A 145 -4.14 2.22 -7.80
CA ARG A 145 -4.65 1.46 -6.64
C ARG A 145 -6.15 1.15 -6.73
N GLN A 146 -6.92 1.94 -7.48
CA GLN A 146 -8.34 1.69 -7.70
C GLN A 146 -8.64 0.40 -8.48
N SER A 147 -7.68 -0.12 -9.24
CA SER A 147 -7.83 -1.37 -9.99
C SER A 147 -7.54 -2.62 -9.17
N ALA A 148 -6.94 -2.47 -7.98
CA ALA A 148 -6.66 -3.60 -7.10
C ALA A 148 -7.94 -4.03 -6.39
N HIS A 149 -8.20 -5.34 -6.34
CA HIS A 149 -9.35 -5.92 -5.68
C HIS A 149 -8.88 -6.75 -4.47
N ILE A 150 -9.32 -6.37 -3.27
CA ILE A 150 -8.97 -7.03 -2.01
C ILE A 150 -10.24 -7.56 -1.36
N GLU A 151 -10.21 -8.84 -0.99
CA GLU A 151 -11.29 -9.47 -0.22
C GLU A 151 -10.76 -9.89 1.15
N ILE A 152 -11.39 -9.41 2.21
CA ILE A 152 -11.02 -9.70 3.60
C ILE A 152 -12.01 -10.70 4.19
N SER A 153 -11.50 -11.78 4.78
CA SER A 153 -12.29 -12.83 5.42
C SER A 153 -11.72 -13.23 6.79
N GLY A 154 -12.45 -14.03 7.54
CA GLY A 154 -12.12 -14.35 8.93
C GLY A 154 -12.43 -13.18 9.88
N TYR A 155 -12.37 -13.44 11.20
CA TYR A 155 -12.69 -12.44 12.21
C TYR A 155 -11.42 -11.91 12.88
N SER A 156 -11.27 -10.60 12.89
CA SER A 156 -10.26 -9.91 13.71
C SER A 156 -10.59 -8.42 13.79
N ARG A 157 -10.32 -7.79 14.93
CA ARG A 157 -10.35 -6.33 15.04
C ARG A 157 -9.42 -5.67 14.02
N ALA A 158 -8.26 -6.26 13.75
CA ALA A 158 -7.31 -5.76 12.76
C ALA A 158 -7.88 -5.76 11.33
N ALA A 159 -8.78 -6.70 11.00
CA ALA A 159 -9.43 -6.74 9.68
C ALA A 159 -10.22 -5.47 9.37
N GLN A 160 -10.91 -4.93 10.37
CA GLN A 160 -11.71 -3.71 10.24
C GLN A 160 -10.83 -2.48 10.04
N HIS A 161 -9.71 -2.38 10.78
CA HIS A 161 -8.73 -1.30 10.59
C HIS A 161 -8.02 -1.40 9.24
N LEU A 162 -7.67 -2.62 8.83
CA LEU A 162 -7.07 -2.87 7.52
C LEU A 162 -8.00 -2.41 6.39
N PHE A 163 -9.28 -2.78 6.45
CA PHE A 163 -10.29 -2.35 5.50
C PHE A 163 -10.33 -0.82 5.39
N ALA A 164 -10.43 -0.13 6.55
CA ALA A 164 -10.46 1.33 6.58
C ALA A 164 -9.18 1.96 6.00
N ALA A 165 -8.01 1.44 6.37
CA ALA A 165 -6.72 1.93 5.90
C ALA A 165 -6.56 1.77 4.39
N LEU A 166 -6.89 0.61 3.83
CA LEU A 166 -6.79 0.36 2.38
C LEU A 166 -7.69 1.29 1.58
N ILE A 167 -8.96 1.44 1.98
CA ILE A 167 -9.90 2.33 1.30
C ILE A 167 -9.44 3.79 1.39
N ALA A 168 -8.98 4.22 2.55
CA ALA A 168 -8.49 5.58 2.76
C ALA A 168 -7.22 5.87 1.96
N SER A 169 -6.40 4.84 1.67
CA SER A 169 -5.17 4.95 0.87
C SER A 169 -5.38 4.74 -0.64
N GLY A 170 -6.62 4.59 -1.10
CA GLY A 170 -6.96 4.52 -2.52
C GLY A 170 -7.22 3.13 -3.09
N VAL A 171 -7.08 2.05 -2.29
CA VAL A 171 -7.46 0.68 -2.68
C VAL A 171 -8.97 0.52 -2.45
N THR A 172 -9.76 1.18 -3.29
CA THR A 172 -11.21 1.37 -3.07
C THR A 172 -12.05 0.12 -3.31
N ASN A 173 -11.54 -0.84 -4.09
CA ASN A 173 -12.21 -2.13 -4.33
C ASN A 173 -11.86 -3.15 -3.22
N THR A 174 -11.81 -2.69 -1.97
CA THR A 174 -11.67 -3.55 -0.81
C THR A 174 -13.04 -3.87 -0.25
N GLN A 175 -13.31 -5.16 0.00
CA GLN A 175 -14.58 -5.61 0.54
C GLN A 175 -14.38 -6.73 1.57
N PHE A 176 -15.35 -6.90 2.46
CA PHE A 176 -15.42 -8.09 3.29
C PHE A 176 -16.06 -9.23 2.50
N ALA A 177 -15.50 -10.44 2.62
CA ALA A 177 -16.09 -11.64 2.04
C ALA A 177 -17.51 -11.85 2.62
N PRO A 178 -18.44 -12.43 1.85
CA PRO A 178 -19.77 -12.75 2.35
C PRO A 178 -19.77 -13.66 3.59
N SER A 179 -18.72 -14.49 3.74
CA SER A 179 -18.48 -15.37 4.89
C SER A 179 -17.82 -14.65 6.09
N PHE A 180 -17.43 -13.38 5.95
CA PHE A 180 -16.76 -12.63 7.03
C PHE A 180 -17.64 -12.56 8.29
N ARG A 181 -18.92 -12.34 8.08
CA ARG A 181 -19.97 -12.45 9.09
C ARG A 181 -21.27 -12.92 8.46
N ARG A 182 -22.09 -13.61 9.22
CA ARG A 182 -23.46 -13.85 8.82
C ARG A 182 -24.12 -12.49 8.60
N GLY A 183 -24.58 -12.20 7.40
CA GLY A 183 -24.89 -10.85 6.90
C GLY A 183 -25.80 -9.95 7.76
N ASN A 184 -26.41 -10.48 8.82
CA ASN A 184 -27.29 -9.75 9.76
C ASN A 184 -26.72 -9.67 11.17
N GLU A 185 -25.44 -9.98 11.40
CA GLU A 185 -24.87 -9.85 12.74
C GLU A 185 -24.82 -8.38 13.18
N LEU A 186 -25.24 -8.16 14.43
CA LEU A 186 -25.20 -6.85 15.04
C LEU A 186 -23.81 -6.61 15.64
N ILE A 187 -23.35 -5.38 15.55
CA ILE A 187 -22.10 -4.93 16.17
C ILE A 187 -22.27 -4.98 17.69
N SER A 188 -21.32 -5.62 18.37
CA SER A 188 -21.25 -5.71 19.85
C SER A 188 -20.15 -4.80 20.42
N ASP A 189 -20.11 -4.69 21.74
CA ASP A 189 -19.07 -3.92 22.45
C ASP A 189 -17.65 -4.43 22.17
N LEU A 190 -17.48 -5.73 21.91
CA LEU A 190 -16.17 -6.33 21.59
C LEU A 190 -15.57 -5.81 20.30
N GLU A 191 -16.39 -5.21 19.44
CA GLU A 191 -15.96 -4.73 18.12
C GLU A 191 -15.59 -3.26 18.10
N ILE A 192 -15.81 -2.56 19.22
CA ILE A 192 -15.39 -1.17 19.34
C ILE A 192 -13.88 -1.12 19.23
N ILE A 193 -13.44 -0.45 18.18
CA ILE A 193 -12.03 -0.15 17.94
C ILE A 193 -11.93 1.33 17.56
N GLY A 194 -11.01 2.01 18.22
CA GLY A 194 -10.87 3.45 18.02
C GLY A 194 -10.75 3.82 16.54
N GLY A 195 -11.71 4.59 16.06
CA GLY A 195 -11.71 5.22 14.75
C GLY A 195 -12.59 4.57 13.68
N TYR A 196 -12.80 3.25 13.66
CA TYR A 196 -13.64 2.62 12.63
C TYR A 196 -15.01 2.22 13.16
N ILE A 197 -15.07 1.32 14.13
CA ILE A 197 -16.31 0.99 14.85
C ILE A 197 -16.34 1.75 16.17
N THR A 198 -17.43 2.41 16.44
CA THR A 198 -17.60 3.29 17.60
C THR A 198 -18.81 2.85 18.42
N ALA A 199 -18.94 3.36 19.63
CA ALA A 199 -20.08 3.06 20.51
C ALA A 199 -21.44 3.37 19.86
N THR A 200 -21.49 4.33 18.94
CA THR A 200 -22.72 4.67 18.20
C THR A 200 -23.13 3.63 17.17
N ASP A 201 -22.24 2.71 16.83
CA ASP A 201 -22.49 1.65 15.84
C ASP A 201 -23.01 0.36 16.48
N ILE A 202 -22.96 0.26 17.84
CA ILE A 202 -23.45 -0.92 18.57
C ILE A 202 -24.93 -1.16 18.27
N GLY A 203 -25.26 -2.43 18.03
CA GLY A 203 -26.62 -2.83 17.69
C GLY A 203 -27.02 -2.56 16.24
N GLN A 204 -26.16 -1.97 15.43
CA GLN A 204 -26.37 -1.83 13.99
C GLN A 204 -25.80 -3.04 13.23
N VAL A 205 -26.34 -3.31 12.03
CA VAL A 205 -25.87 -4.39 11.18
C VAL A 205 -24.48 -4.07 10.63
N PHE A 206 -23.51 -4.96 10.85
CA PHE A 206 -22.11 -4.74 10.50
C PHE A 206 -21.91 -4.37 9.03
N THR A 207 -22.56 -5.10 8.10
CA THR A 207 -22.44 -4.83 6.67
C THR A 207 -22.97 -3.46 6.27
N ALA A 208 -24.04 -2.99 6.89
CA ALA A 208 -24.62 -1.66 6.65
C ALA A 208 -23.67 -0.55 7.13
N VAL A 209 -23.13 -0.69 8.34
CA VAL A 209 -22.16 0.27 8.90
C VAL A 209 -20.89 0.32 8.06
N SER A 210 -20.33 -0.85 7.71
CA SER A 210 -19.13 -0.94 6.88
C SER A 210 -19.33 -0.29 5.52
N THR A 211 -20.46 -0.54 4.86
CA THR A 211 -20.80 0.08 3.57
C THR A 211 -20.92 1.60 3.68
N ASN A 212 -21.57 2.09 4.73
CA ASN A 212 -21.73 3.54 4.91
C ASN A 212 -20.41 4.23 5.23
N LYS A 213 -19.59 3.63 6.11
CA LYS A 213 -18.28 4.18 6.47
C LYS A 213 -17.30 4.14 5.29
N SER A 214 -17.32 3.08 4.47
CA SER A 214 -16.46 3.00 3.29
C SER A 214 -16.68 4.16 2.33
N LYS A 215 -17.93 4.60 2.13
CA LYS A 215 -18.25 5.75 1.28
C LYS A 215 -17.62 7.07 1.77
N SER A 216 -17.50 7.23 3.08
CA SER A 216 -16.90 8.44 3.68
C SER A 216 -15.38 8.38 3.77
N LEU A 217 -14.82 7.18 3.95
CA LEU A 217 -13.38 6.94 4.09
C LEU A 217 -12.66 6.91 2.74
N ALA A 218 -13.32 6.43 1.69
CA ALA A 218 -12.70 6.21 0.40
C ALA A 218 -11.94 7.44 -0.10
N LEU A 219 -10.66 7.26 -0.47
CA LEU A 219 -9.86 8.30 -1.11
C LEU A 219 -10.47 8.70 -2.45
N PHE A 220 -10.90 7.71 -3.20
CA PHE A 220 -11.65 7.85 -4.44
C PHE A 220 -13.10 7.40 -4.22
N PRO A 221 -14.09 8.08 -4.79
CA PRO A 221 -15.46 7.60 -4.72
C PRO A 221 -15.57 6.23 -5.39
N SER A 222 -16.12 5.27 -4.66
CA SER A 222 -16.38 3.93 -5.19
C SER A 222 -17.28 4.05 -6.43
N THR A 223 -16.83 3.51 -7.55
CA THR A 223 -17.75 3.11 -8.59
C THR A 223 -18.55 1.98 -8.00
N LYS A 224 -19.88 2.15 -7.83
CA LYS A 224 -20.74 1.05 -7.44
C LYS A 224 -20.44 -0.15 -8.35
N VAL A 225 -19.90 -1.22 -7.79
CA VAL A 225 -20.24 -2.54 -8.30
C VAL A 225 -21.67 -2.76 -7.78
N GLU A 226 -22.65 -2.29 -8.55
CA GLU A 226 -24.02 -2.71 -8.38
C GLU A 226 -24.02 -4.18 -8.74
N SER A 227 -24.23 -5.01 -7.72
CA SER A 227 -24.48 -6.44 -7.79
C SER A 227 -23.52 -7.24 -8.70
N ALA A 228 -23.06 -8.36 -8.18
CA ALA A 228 -22.25 -9.37 -8.84
C ALA A 228 -22.94 -10.04 -10.06
N GLN A 229 -23.68 -9.29 -10.85
CA GLN A 229 -24.30 -9.70 -12.08
C GLN A 229 -23.67 -8.88 -13.22
N GLU A 230 -22.97 -9.60 -14.10
CA GLU A 230 -22.48 -9.16 -15.40
C GLU A 230 -21.20 -8.31 -15.40
N LEU A 231 -20.09 -8.85 -14.88
CA LEU A 231 -18.78 -8.52 -15.43
C LEU A 231 -18.60 -9.32 -16.74
N PRO A 232 -18.15 -8.68 -17.84
CA PRO A 232 -17.77 -9.41 -19.05
C PRO A 232 -16.71 -10.46 -18.68
N ASN A 233 -16.87 -11.68 -19.13
CA ASN A 233 -16.03 -12.86 -18.83
C ASN A 233 -14.55 -12.74 -19.22
N ASP A 234 -14.06 -11.57 -19.66
CA ASP A 234 -12.71 -11.38 -20.22
C ASP A 234 -11.74 -10.58 -19.32
N PHE A 235 -12.19 -10.07 -18.17
CA PHE A 235 -11.31 -9.49 -17.16
C PHE A 235 -11.37 -10.36 -15.91
N THR A 236 -10.47 -11.31 -15.79
CA THR A 236 -10.14 -11.92 -14.49
C THR A 236 -9.45 -10.86 -13.64
N GLU A 237 -10.23 -9.99 -13.01
CA GLU A 237 -9.72 -9.08 -11.99
C GLU A 237 -9.02 -9.92 -10.92
N LYS A 238 -7.73 -9.66 -10.74
CA LYS A 238 -6.89 -10.40 -9.82
C LYS A 238 -7.26 -10.01 -8.40
N VAL A 239 -8.09 -10.82 -7.76
CA VAL A 239 -8.50 -10.64 -6.37
C VAL A 239 -7.42 -11.18 -5.45
N ILE A 240 -6.99 -10.41 -4.46
CA ILE A 240 -6.12 -10.89 -3.38
C ILE A 240 -7.00 -11.14 -2.16
N LYS A 241 -7.02 -12.38 -1.67
CA LYS A 241 -7.77 -12.75 -0.46
C LYS A 241 -6.89 -12.64 0.77
N ILE A 242 -7.38 -11.95 1.79
CA ILE A 242 -6.72 -11.82 3.08
C ILE A 242 -7.60 -12.48 4.13
N HIS A 243 -7.08 -13.52 4.78
CA HIS A 243 -7.83 -14.26 5.79
C HIS A 243 -7.21 -14.10 7.17
N PHE A 244 -8.04 -13.77 8.14
CA PHE A 244 -7.67 -13.67 9.55
C PHE A 244 -8.16 -14.88 10.30
N GLY A 245 -7.23 -15.56 10.96
CA GLY A 245 -7.50 -16.72 11.79
C GLY A 245 -7.34 -18.04 11.07
N GLU A 246 -7.92 -19.06 11.66
CA GLU A 246 -7.92 -20.42 11.12
C GLU A 246 -8.81 -20.50 9.88
N ILE A 247 -8.32 -21.12 8.81
CA ILE A 247 -9.04 -21.30 7.56
C ILE A 247 -9.41 -22.76 7.39
N ASP A 248 -10.65 -23.01 6.94
CA ASP A 248 -11.07 -24.35 6.55
C ASP A 248 -10.15 -24.93 5.46
N PRO A 249 -9.53 -26.10 5.67
CA PRO A 249 -8.66 -26.75 4.69
C PRO A 249 -9.31 -26.95 3.31
N VAL A 250 -10.62 -27.13 3.24
CA VAL A 250 -11.37 -27.25 1.98
C VAL A 250 -11.35 -25.93 1.23
N ILE A 251 -11.57 -24.80 1.92
CA ILE A 251 -11.53 -23.48 1.32
C ILE A 251 -10.11 -23.15 0.84
N LEU A 252 -9.10 -23.45 1.67
CA LEU A 252 -7.70 -23.26 1.29
C LEU A 252 -7.34 -24.10 0.05
N GLY A 253 -7.78 -25.36 0.00
CA GLY A 253 -7.61 -26.23 -1.15
C GLY A 253 -8.26 -25.68 -2.43
N LEU A 254 -9.43 -25.08 -2.32
CA LEU A 254 -10.11 -24.41 -3.44
C LEU A 254 -9.32 -23.17 -3.91
N TRP A 255 -8.76 -22.36 -3.01
CA TRP A 255 -7.93 -21.22 -3.39
C TRP A 255 -6.66 -21.67 -4.10
N MET A 256 -6.02 -22.72 -3.60
CA MET A 256 -4.83 -23.28 -4.24
C MET A 256 -5.12 -23.83 -5.63
N SER A 257 -6.20 -24.61 -5.80
CA SER A 257 -6.56 -25.24 -7.08
C SER A 257 -7.08 -24.25 -8.13
N SER A 258 -7.75 -23.17 -7.69
CA SER A 258 -8.24 -22.11 -8.57
C SER A 258 -7.19 -21.03 -8.92
N GLY A 259 -5.95 -21.15 -8.41
CA GLY A 259 -4.91 -20.13 -8.63
C GLY A 259 -5.15 -18.82 -7.89
N GLN A 260 -6.00 -18.83 -6.84
CA GLN A 260 -6.39 -17.64 -6.11
C GLN A 260 -5.24 -17.11 -5.22
N GLU A 261 -4.78 -15.89 -5.47
CA GLU A 261 -3.79 -15.24 -4.60
C GLU A 261 -4.37 -14.99 -3.20
N HIS A 262 -3.60 -15.33 -2.16
CA HIS A 262 -4.07 -15.19 -0.80
C HIS A 262 -2.95 -14.97 0.23
N LEU A 263 -3.35 -14.44 1.38
CA LEU A 263 -2.54 -14.15 2.55
C LEU A 263 -3.30 -14.60 3.79
N ILE A 264 -2.63 -15.31 4.70
CA ILE A 264 -3.24 -15.80 5.94
C ILE A 264 -2.53 -15.17 7.13
N ILE A 265 -3.30 -14.63 8.05
CA ILE A 265 -2.84 -14.14 9.35
C ILE A 265 -3.31 -15.14 10.41
N SER A 266 -2.36 -15.73 11.15
CA SER A 266 -2.70 -16.71 12.17
C SER A 266 -3.56 -16.13 13.29
N GLU A 267 -4.20 -17.00 14.06
CA GLU A 267 -4.73 -16.63 15.38
C GLU A 267 -3.61 -16.13 16.29
N ILE A 268 -3.98 -15.36 17.30
CA ILE A 268 -3.04 -14.96 18.36
C ILE A 268 -2.98 -16.09 19.38
N SER A 269 -1.77 -16.45 19.76
CA SER A 269 -1.52 -17.42 20.80
C SER A 269 -0.36 -16.96 21.67
N GLY A 270 -0.61 -16.78 22.96
CA GLY A 270 0.41 -16.33 23.92
C GLY A 270 1.04 -14.99 23.57
N GLY A 271 0.30 -14.09 22.93
CA GLY A 271 0.79 -12.79 22.48
C GLY A 271 1.54 -12.81 21.16
N TYR A 272 1.63 -13.97 20.47
CA TYR A 272 2.30 -14.09 19.16
C TYR A 272 1.28 -14.31 18.04
N LEU A 273 1.62 -13.79 16.86
CA LEU A 273 0.94 -14.10 15.61
C LEU A 273 1.93 -14.16 14.45
N THR A 274 1.53 -14.83 13.38
CA THR A 274 2.32 -14.93 12.15
C THR A 274 1.49 -14.50 10.96
N ILE A 275 2.08 -13.70 10.08
CA ILE A 275 1.56 -13.36 8.77
C ILE A 275 2.27 -14.25 7.77
N SER A 276 1.51 -15.06 7.00
CA SER A 276 2.09 -15.90 5.96
C SER A 276 2.69 -15.05 4.83
N PRO A 277 3.56 -15.61 3.97
CA PRO A 277 3.82 -14.94 2.69
C PRO A 277 2.55 -14.88 1.85
N ILE A 278 2.53 -13.94 0.89
CA ILE A 278 1.48 -13.90 -0.13
C ILE A 278 1.65 -15.11 -1.04
N VAL A 279 0.66 -15.98 -1.01
CA VAL A 279 0.65 -17.20 -1.81
C VAL A 279 0.15 -16.90 -3.21
N LYS A 280 1.00 -17.16 -4.20
CA LYS A 280 0.64 -17.22 -5.62
C LYS A 280 0.70 -18.70 -6.03
N PRO A 281 -0.43 -19.40 -6.10
CA PRO A 281 -0.45 -20.83 -6.35
C PRO A 281 0.39 -21.21 -7.57
N GLY A 282 1.20 -22.26 -7.45
CA GLY A 282 2.15 -22.68 -8.48
C GLY A 282 3.41 -21.83 -8.64
N GLN A 283 3.45 -20.59 -8.13
CA GLN A 283 4.57 -19.66 -8.30
C GLN A 283 5.37 -19.43 -7.02
N SER A 284 4.70 -19.28 -5.88
CA SER A 284 5.33 -19.01 -4.57
C SER A 284 5.24 -20.21 -3.63
N PRO A 285 5.96 -20.21 -2.49
CA PRO A 285 5.67 -21.10 -1.38
C PRO A 285 4.23 -20.93 -0.90
N CYS A 286 3.58 -22.02 -0.49
CA CYS A 286 2.23 -21.99 0.07
C CYS A 286 2.25 -21.83 1.60
N SER A 287 1.07 -21.66 2.22
CA SER A 287 0.93 -21.57 3.68
C SER A 287 1.50 -22.79 4.40
N ARG A 288 1.35 -24.00 3.83
CA ARG A 288 1.94 -25.22 4.39
C ARG A 288 3.48 -25.20 4.39
N CYS A 289 4.13 -24.59 3.37
CA CYS A 289 5.58 -24.38 3.39
C CYS A 289 5.98 -23.47 4.54
N CYS A 290 5.19 -22.43 4.81
CA CYS A 290 5.41 -21.51 5.93
C CYS A 290 5.33 -22.25 7.28
N GLU A 291 4.26 -23.01 7.51
CA GLU A 291 4.09 -23.81 8.73
C GLU A 291 5.24 -24.78 8.97
N LEU A 292 5.63 -25.55 7.95
CA LEU A 292 6.73 -26.49 8.03
C LEU A 292 8.07 -25.80 8.32
N THR A 293 8.32 -24.64 7.73
CA THR A 293 9.54 -23.87 7.96
C THR A 293 9.58 -23.33 9.38
N VAL A 294 8.49 -22.77 9.87
CA VAL A 294 8.39 -22.25 11.25
C VAL A 294 8.51 -23.38 12.26
N ALA A 295 7.85 -24.52 12.02
CA ALA A 295 7.97 -25.71 12.87
C ALA A 295 9.40 -26.24 12.93
N ALA A 296 10.11 -26.30 11.80
CA ALA A 296 11.50 -26.73 11.75
C ALA A 296 12.44 -25.80 12.54
N GLN A 297 12.19 -24.49 12.50
CA GLN A 297 12.97 -23.50 13.25
C GLN A 297 12.69 -23.53 14.75
N SER A 298 11.44 -23.78 15.14
CA SER A 298 11.04 -23.84 16.55
C SER A 298 11.34 -25.19 17.20
N GLY A 299 11.62 -26.23 16.42
CA GLY A 299 11.76 -27.61 16.89
C GLY A 299 10.45 -28.21 17.42
N ALA A 300 9.31 -27.57 17.15
CA ALA A 300 8.00 -27.98 17.64
C ALA A 300 6.93 -27.83 16.55
N THR A 301 6.01 -28.77 16.50
CA THR A 301 4.81 -28.71 15.65
C THR A 301 3.61 -28.49 16.53
N LEU A 302 2.81 -27.46 16.23
CA LEU A 302 1.57 -27.20 16.92
C LEU A 302 0.56 -28.31 16.57
N LEU A 303 -0.06 -28.90 17.58
CA LEU A 303 -1.14 -29.86 17.37
C LEU A 303 -2.45 -29.12 17.08
N GLU A 304 -3.21 -29.60 16.10
CA GLU A 304 -4.52 -29.07 15.78
C GLU A 304 -5.42 -29.05 17.03
N GLY A 305 -6.18 -27.95 17.20
CA GLY A 305 -7.06 -27.75 18.33
C GLY A 305 -6.40 -27.35 19.67
N ALA A 306 -5.06 -27.24 19.71
CA ALA A 306 -4.32 -26.85 20.91
C ALA A 306 -4.21 -25.33 21.11
N VAL A 307 -4.67 -24.54 20.14
CA VAL A 307 -4.54 -23.06 20.21
C VAL A 307 -5.67 -22.48 21.02
N ILE A 308 -5.35 -21.87 22.16
CA ILE A 308 -6.26 -20.98 22.87
C ILE A 308 -6.22 -19.64 22.10
N LYS A 309 -7.38 -19.23 21.58
CA LYS A 309 -7.50 -17.98 20.81
C LYS A 309 -7.56 -16.82 21.79
N ASP A 310 -6.60 -15.92 21.64
CA ASP A 310 -6.60 -14.66 22.38
C ASP A 310 -7.26 -13.55 21.54
N GLU A 311 -7.95 -12.63 22.22
CA GLU A 311 -8.52 -11.46 21.58
C GLU A 311 -7.43 -10.43 21.24
N MET A 312 -7.54 -9.83 20.05
CA MET A 312 -6.59 -8.83 19.58
C MET A 312 -6.73 -7.52 20.39
N PRO A 313 -5.69 -7.06 21.10
CA PRO A 313 -5.72 -5.75 21.75
C PRO A 313 -5.78 -4.62 20.72
N VAL A 314 -6.42 -3.50 21.06
CA VAL A 314 -6.63 -2.38 20.12
C VAL A 314 -5.31 -1.85 19.53
N ALA A 315 -4.27 -1.70 20.36
CA ALA A 315 -2.96 -1.25 19.89
C ALA A 315 -2.33 -2.24 18.89
N GLY A 316 -2.43 -3.55 19.19
CA GLY A 316 -1.98 -4.60 18.26
C GLY A 316 -2.76 -4.61 16.96
N ALA A 317 -4.09 -4.40 17.02
CA ALA A 317 -4.93 -4.32 15.84
C ALA A 317 -4.55 -3.15 14.92
N ASN A 318 -4.26 -1.99 15.47
CA ASN A 318 -3.79 -0.82 14.73
C ASN A 318 -2.41 -1.07 14.09
N TYR A 319 -1.49 -1.64 14.84
CA TYR A 319 -0.16 -1.96 14.33
C TYR A 319 -0.22 -2.96 13.18
N LEU A 320 -0.91 -4.08 13.37
CA LEU A 320 -1.07 -5.13 12.37
C LEU A 320 -1.75 -4.60 11.10
N ALA A 321 -2.82 -3.83 11.25
CA ALA A 321 -3.52 -3.24 10.12
C ALA A 321 -2.65 -2.25 9.35
N GLY A 322 -1.89 -1.41 10.04
CA GLY A 322 -0.94 -0.47 9.42
C GLY A 322 0.18 -1.19 8.67
N LEU A 323 0.76 -2.24 9.25
CA LEU A 323 1.76 -3.09 8.62
C LEU A 323 1.22 -3.75 7.36
N LEU A 324 0.07 -4.43 7.46
CA LEU A 324 -0.57 -5.11 6.34
C LEU A 324 -0.97 -4.13 5.23
N ALA A 325 -1.56 -2.98 5.58
CA ALA A 325 -1.91 -1.96 4.59
C ALA A 325 -0.67 -1.48 3.84
N SER A 326 0.44 -1.22 4.53
CA SER A 326 1.70 -0.80 3.91
C SER A 326 2.25 -1.86 2.95
N GLU A 327 2.24 -3.14 3.33
CA GLU A 327 2.69 -4.25 2.49
C GLU A 327 1.79 -4.47 1.27
N ILE A 328 0.46 -4.41 1.44
CA ILE A 328 -0.50 -4.54 0.34
C ILE A 328 -0.40 -3.36 -0.63
N ILE A 329 -0.31 -2.13 -0.12
CA ILE A 329 -0.13 -0.94 -0.96
C ILE A 329 1.17 -1.05 -1.75
N ARG A 330 2.26 -1.46 -1.11
CA ARG A 330 3.53 -1.68 -1.78
C ARG A 330 3.42 -2.76 -2.86
N LEU A 331 2.73 -3.87 -2.59
CA LEU A 331 2.46 -4.90 -3.59
C LEU A 331 1.69 -4.36 -4.79
N VAL A 332 0.64 -3.58 -4.53
CA VAL A 332 -0.19 -2.96 -5.58
C VAL A 332 0.62 -1.96 -6.40
N ASP A 333 1.40 -1.11 -5.76
CA ASP A 333 2.16 -0.05 -6.42
C ASP A 333 3.38 -0.58 -7.21
N THR A 334 4.00 -1.71 -6.77
CA THR A 334 5.27 -2.20 -7.31
C THR A 334 5.25 -3.64 -7.83
N GLY A 335 4.21 -4.41 -7.52
CA GLY A 335 4.13 -5.85 -7.79
C GLY A 335 4.91 -6.72 -6.79
N PHE A 336 5.60 -6.12 -5.81
CA PHE A 336 6.44 -6.81 -4.84
C PHE A 336 6.36 -6.14 -3.45
N CYS A 337 6.38 -6.94 -2.40
CA CYS A 337 6.49 -6.49 -1.01
C CYS A 337 7.28 -7.50 -0.17
N THR A 338 7.51 -7.23 1.10
CA THR A 338 8.22 -8.14 1.99
C THR A 338 7.53 -9.50 2.07
N LEU A 339 6.22 -9.50 2.16
CA LEU A 339 5.39 -10.72 2.19
C LEU A 339 5.40 -11.52 0.87
N SER A 340 6.05 -11.03 -0.18
CA SER A 340 6.22 -11.83 -1.41
C SER A 340 7.18 -13.01 -1.22
N THR A 341 8.10 -12.95 -0.24
CA THR A 341 9.15 -13.97 -0.02
C THR A 341 9.36 -14.34 1.43
N ALA A 342 8.72 -13.64 2.38
CA ALA A 342 8.91 -13.87 3.80
C ALA A 342 7.59 -13.90 4.55
N ALA A 343 7.54 -14.68 5.62
CA ALA A 343 6.55 -14.55 6.68
C ALA A 343 7.01 -13.49 7.68
N ILE A 344 6.06 -12.89 8.39
CA ILE A 344 6.35 -11.95 9.47
C ILE A 344 5.78 -12.52 10.77
N SER A 345 6.64 -12.71 11.76
CA SER A 345 6.23 -13.09 13.12
C SER A 345 6.25 -11.86 14.02
N ILE A 346 5.15 -11.61 14.69
CA ILE A 346 4.92 -10.44 15.54
C ILE A 346 4.76 -10.90 16.98
N ASP A 347 5.57 -10.32 17.87
CA ASP A 347 5.41 -10.40 19.31
C ASP A 347 4.65 -9.15 19.76
N LEU A 348 3.41 -9.31 20.24
CA LEU A 348 2.58 -8.19 20.70
C LEU A 348 3.07 -7.59 22.03
N LEU A 349 3.96 -8.29 22.75
CA LEU A 349 4.62 -7.78 23.96
C LEU A 349 5.83 -6.91 23.62
N ASP A 350 6.49 -7.19 22.47
CA ASP A 350 7.63 -6.43 21.97
C ASP A 350 7.51 -6.24 20.46
N ILE A 351 6.61 -5.37 20.06
CA ILE A 351 6.29 -5.07 18.65
C ILE A 351 7.55 -4.65 17.86
N CYS A 352 8.54 -4.03 18.52
CA CYS A 352 9.80 -3.64 17.87
C CYS A 352 10.65 -4.82 17.45
N ASN A 353 10.43 -6.00 18.04
CA ASN A 353 11.14 -7.26 17.73
C ASN A 353 10.38 -8.11 16.70
N THR A 354 9.76 -7.48 15.72
CA THR A 354 9.13 -8.17 14.60
C THR A 354 10.18 -8.93 13.77
N LYS A 355 9.95 -10.22 13.52
CA LYS A 355 10.88 -11.10 12.80
C LYS A 355 10.39 -11.36 11.38
N HIS A 356 11.32 -11.28 10.42
CA HIS A 356 11.11 -11.68 9.05
C HIS A 356 11.72 -13.07 8.82
N ILE A 357 10.88 -14.02 8.43
CA ILE A 357 11.27 -15.41 8.21
C ILE A 357 11.23 -15.68 6.71
N ALA A 358 12.39 -15.84 6.08
CA ALA A 358 12.43 -16.18 4.66
C ALA A 358 11.80 -17.56 4.44
N ILE A 359 10.83 -17.62 3.52
CA ILE A 359 10.11 -18.85 3.20
C ILE A 359 10.45 -19.29 1.78
N SER A 360 10.93 -20.53 1.68
CA SER A 360 11.12 -21.22 0.40
C SER A 360 10.14 -22.40 0.30
N ARG A 361 10.01 -22.99 -0.89
CA ARG A 361 9.24 -24.22 -1.04
C ARG A 361 9.86 -25.33 -0.18
N HIS A 362 9.06 -25.87 0.72
CA HIS A 362 9.56 -26.88 1.66
C HIS A 362 9.55 -28.26 1.00
N PRO A 363 10.64 -29.06 1.12
CA PRO A 363 10.72 -30.39 0.46
C PRO A 363 9.60 -31.35 0.85
N MET A 364 9.11 -31.25 2.08
CA MET A 364 8.01 -32.10 2.59
C MET A 364 6.62 -31.55 2.23
N CYS A 365 6.54 -30.47 1.45
CA CYS A 365 5.28 -29.90 1.00
C CYS A 365 5.03 -30.32 -0.45
N GLY A 366 3.88 -30.94 -0.73
CA GLY A 366 3.52 -31.38 -2.09
C GLY A 366 3.19 -30.25 -3.08
N CYS A 367 3.21 -28.96 -2.67
CA CYS A 367 2.82 -27.83 -3.53
C CYS A 367 3.78 -27.55 -4.70
N GLY A 368 4.94 -28.20 -4.74
CA GLY A 368 5.95 -28.05 -5.80
C GLY A 368 6.02 -29.22 -6.78
N TRP A 369 5.11 -30.16 -6.71
CA TRP A 369 5.15 -31.39 -7.49
C TRP A 369 4.28 -31.31 -8.76
N HIS A 370 3.97 -30.11 -9.24
CA HIS A 370 3.21 -29.85 -10.47
C HIS A 370 4.06 -29.15 -11.50
#